data_0cca9fce31655a1703a5a0fca530dd1e
#
_entry.id   0cca9fce31655a1703a5a0fca530dd1e
#
_cell.length_a   1.000
_cell.length_b   1.000
_cell.length_c   1.000
_cell.angle_alpha   90.00
_cell.angle_beta   90.00
_cell.angle_gamma   90.00
#
_symmetry.space_group_name_H-M   'P 1'
#
loop_
_entity.id
_entity.type
_entity.pdbx_description
1 polymer ?
#
loop_
_entity_poly.entity_id
_entity_poly.type
_entity_poly.pdbx_seq_one_letter_code
_entity_poly.pdbx_strand_id
1 'polypeptide(L)'
;RRTPRTVADLDAAALAPLIGRPVASVEVIDGDAGTSSRARLTLTGDDVPASVFVKMAAETVATRLMGELGNLADTETRFYRQLAPELTGVPTSYGSAFDPWTGRFVLVLEDLADPCAPPCEFPDTLHPIDPDRAALVVELLAQLHRTFWGRLPQAAGTGPLGWVYSASADSASLLTAPLLRTSAQRMAQRTELPLERGRFINE
;
A
#
# COMPACT_ATOMS: atom_id res chain seq x y z
N ARG A 1 -0.79 11.48 19.99
CA ARG A 1 0.27 10.44 19.95
C ARG A 1 1.14 10.71 18.74
N ARG A 2 2.45 10.56 18.89
CA ARG A 2 3.41 10.83 17.81
C ARG A 2 3.53 9.58 16.93
N THR A 3 3.29 9.71 15.63
CA THR A 3 3.47 8.61 14.66
C THR A 3 4.96 8.23 14.59
N PRO A 4 5.32 6.93 14.70
CA PRO A 4 6.69 6.45 14.55
C PRO A 4 7.34 6.97 13.26
N ARG A 5 8.65 7.24 13.32
CA ARG A 5 9.38 7.83 12.19
C ARG A 5 10.17 6.83 11.39
N THR A 6 10.68 5.82 12.07
CA THR A 6 11.51 4.75 11.51
C THR A 6 11.06 3.41 12.06
N VAL A 7 11.53 2.33 11.46
CA VAL A 7 11.28 0.96 11.95
C VAL A 7 11.83 0.79 13.38
N ALA A 8 12.92 1.45 13.73
CA ALA A 8 13.50 1.40 15.07
C ALA A 8 12.60 2.04 16.16
N ASP A 9 11.65 2.88 15.77
CA ASP A 9 10.67 3.47 16.69
C ASP A 9 9.47 2.55 16.96
N LEU A 10 9.41 1.37 16.31
CA LEU A 10 8.32 0.40 16.45
C LEU A 10 8.57 -0.53 17.64
N ASP A 11 8.43 0.00 18.83
CA ASP A 11 8.49 -0.76 20.07
C ASP A 11 7.08 -1.22 20.53
N ALA A 12 7.04 -1.95 21.63
CA ALA A 12 5.79 -2.46 22.22
C ALA A 12 4.82 -1.31 22.57
N ALA A 13 5.34 -0.16 23.04
CA ALA A 13 4.53 0.99 23.40
C ALA A 13 3.92 1.69 22.18
N ALA A 14 4.59 1.65 21.04
CA ALA A 14 4.08 2.18 19.76
C ALA A 14 3.03 1.25 19.14
N LEU A 15 3.24 -0.08 19.18
CA LEU A 15 2.37 -1.06 18.52
C LEU A 15 1.12 -1.42 19.32
N ALA A 16 1.20 -1.55 20.65
CA ALA A 16 0.07 -1.92 21.49
C ALA A 16 -1.19 -1.08 21.23
N PRO A 17 -1.13 0.26 21.14
CA PRO A 17 -2.32 1.06 20.84
C PRO A 17 -2.83 0.97 19.39
N LEU A 18 -2.00 0.53 18.44
CA LEU A 18 -2.40 0.30 17.05
C LEU A 18 -3.14 -1.03 16.93
N ILE A 19 -2.61 -2.07 17.56
CA ILE A 19 -3.18 -3.42 17.55
C ILE A 19 -4.39 -3.51 18.49
N GLY A 20 -4.47 -2.61 19.50
CA GLY A 20 -5.53 -2.63 20.50
C GLY A 20 -5.36 -3.71 21.57
N ARG A 21 -4.15 -4.26 21.71
CA ARG A 21 -3.79 -5.35 22.64
C ARG A 21 -2.42 -5.09 23.26
N PRO A 22 -2.15 -5.60 24.47
CA PRO A 22 -0.85 -5.44 25.11
C PRO A 22 0.21 -6.25 24.37
N VAL A 23 1.25 -5.55 23.87
CA VAL A 23 2.44 -6.14 23.27
C VAL A 23 3.54 -6.14 24.33
N ALA A 24 4.18 -7.28 24.56
CA ALA A 24 5.25 -7.41 25.53
C ALA A 24 6.63 -7.14 24.93
N SER A 25 6.92 -7.67 23.74
CA SER A 25 8.15 -7.39 23.00
C SER A 25 7.94 -7.33 21.51
N VAL A 26 8.88 -6.69 20.81
CA VAL A 26 8.92 -6.53 19.37
C VAL A 26 10.33 -6.79 18.89
N GLU A 27 10.49 -7.65 17.87
CA GLU A 27 11.76 -7.90 17.20
C GLU A 27 11.61 -7.74 15.69
N VAL A 28 12.57 -7.08 15.06
CA VAL A 28 12.61 -6.93 13.60
C VAL A 28 13.16 -8.21 12.99
N ILE A 29 12.39 -8.87 12.14
CA ILE A 29 12.83 -10.06 11.39
C ILE A 29 13.58 -9.61 10.13
N ASP A 30 12.97 -8.68 9.38
CA ASP A 30 13.44 -8.23 8.08
C ASP A 30 12.86 -6.85 7.79
N GLY A 31 13.49 -6.10 6.88
CA GLY A 31 12.98 -4.80 6.47
C GLY A 31 13.70 -4.24 5.27
N ASP A 32 12.96 -3.49 4.47
CA ASP A 32 13.48 -2.74 3.33
C ASP A 32 12.97 -1.29 3.32
N ALA A 33 13.67 -0.45 2.58
CA ALA A 33 13.31 0.94 2.38
C ALA A 33 13.26 1.26 0.87
N GLY A 34 12.16 1.83 0.44
CA GLY A 34 11.93 2.26 -0.94
C GLY A 34 11.02 3.49 -0.97
N THR A 35 9.93 3.43 -1.73
CA THR A 35 8.87 4.45 -1.71
C THR A 35 8.13 4.51 -0.38
N SER A 36 8.22 3.44 0.42
CA SER A 36 7.82 3.34 1.82
C SER A 36 8.84 2.49 2.56
N SER A 37 8.95 2.65 3.87
CA SER A 37 9.71 1.72 4.73
C SER A 37 8.80 0.54 5.08
N ARG A 38 9.33 -0.67 5.02
CA ARG A 38 8.62 -1.92 5.29
C ARG A 38 9.43 -2.77 6.25
N ALA A 39 8.76 -3.46 7.15
CA ALA A 39 9.41 -4.39 8.07
C ALA A 39 8.48 -5.53 8.43
N ARG A 40 9.06 -6.70 8.65
CA ARG A 40 8.39 -7.84 9.31
C ARG A 40 8.86 -7.88 10.75
N LEU A 41 7.91 -7.98 11.66
CA LEU A 41 8.17 -7.95 13.10
C LEU A 41 7.60 -9.20 13.76
N THR A 42 8.36 -9.80 14.68
CA THR A 42 7.83 -10.79 15.63
C THR A 42 7.31 -10.04 16.84
N LEU A 43 6.15 -10.44 17.32
CA LEU A 43 5.51 -9.90 18.51
C LEU A 43 5.37 -10.98 19.57
N THR A 44 5.49 -10.57 20.85
CA THR A 44 5.07 -11.40 21.99
C THR A 44 4.05 -10.62 22.82
N GLY A 45 3.13 -11.34 23.42
CA GLY A 45 2.06 -10.76 24.25
C GLY A 45 0.85 -11.67 24.27
N ASP A 46 -0.13 -11.29 25.12
CA ASP A 46 -1.38 -12.03 25.21
C ASP A 46 -2.29 -11.67 24.04
N ASP A 47 -2.72 -12.67 23.27
CA ASP A 47 -3.68 -12.54 22.19
C ASP A 47 -3.23 -11.57 21.07
N VAL A 48 -1.92 -11.48 20.80
CA VAL A 48 -1.34 -10.75 19.67
C VAL A 48 -0.92 -11.71 18.56
N PRO A 49 -0.89 -11.26 17.27
CA PRO A 49 -0.32 -12.07 16.20
C PRO A 49 1.16 -12.33 16.45
N ALA A 50 1.64 -13.54 16.13
CA ALA A 50 3.04 -13.92 16.32
C ALA A 50 3.98 -13.08 15.45
N SER A 51 3.54 -12.74 14.23
CA SER A 51 4.25 -11.82 13.35
C SER A 51 3.30 -10.84 12.67
N VAL A 52 3.84 -9.69 12.26
CA VAL A 52 3.12 -8.66 11.51
C VAL A 52 4.00 -8.07 10.43
N PHE A 53 3.38 -7.66 9.34
CA PHE A 53 4.00 -6.82 8.32
C PHE A 53 3.64 -5.36 8.58
N VAL A 54 4.65 -4.51 8.71
CA VAL A 54 4.44 -3.08 8.96
C VAL A 54 4.92 -2.27 7.76
N LYS A 55 4.07 -1.36 7.31
CA LYS A 55 4.37 -0.38 6.28
C LYS A 55 4.33 1.02 6.87
N MET A 56 5.30 1.84 6.53
CA MET A 56 5.47 3.19 7.07
C MET A 56 5.84 4.18 5.96
N ALA A 57 5.70 5.46 6.27
CA ALA A 57 6.19 6.52 5.40
C ALA A 57 7.70 6.40 5.16
N ALA A 58 8.13 6.73 3.94
CA ALA A 58 9.55 6.77 3.60
C ALA A 58 10.33 7.69 4.55
N GLU A 59 11.58 7.33 4.82
CA GLU A 59 12.43 8.12 5.72
C GLU A 59 12.84 9.45 5.10
N THR A 60 13.06 9.49 3.78
CA THR A 60 13.46 10.71 3.09
C THR A 60 12.28 11.66 2.85
N VAL A 61 12.52 12.95 3.06
CA VAL A 61 11.49 14.00 2.86
C VAL A 61 11.00 14.04 1.41
N ALA A 62 11.92 13.90 0.45
CA ALA A 62 11.58 13.95 -0.98
C ALA A 62 10.62 12.82 -1.37
N THR A 63 10.89 11.59 -0.92
CA THR A 63 10.03 10.44 -1.23
C THR A 63 8.66 10.57 -0.55
N ARG A 64 8.63 11.08 0.70
CA ARG A 64 7.34 11.36 1.37
C ARG A 64 6.53 12.39 0.61
N LEU A 65 7.14 13.50 0.19
CA LEU A 65 6.45 14.54 -0.56
C LEU A 65 5.85 14.01 -1.86
N MET A 66 6.54 13.13 -2.57
CA MET A 66 6.00 12.46 -3.75
C MET A 66 4.79 11.58 -3.42
N GLY A 67 4.81 10.87 -2.30
CA GLY A 67 3.67 10.09 -1.81
C GLY A 67 2.49 10.95 -1.38
N GLU A 68 2.75 12.11 -0.79
CA GLU A 68 1.72 13.08 -0.38
C GLU A 68 1.02 13.74 -1.57
N LEU A 69 1.76 14.06 -2.63
CA LEU A 69 1.17 14.60 -3.87
C LEU A 69 0.11 13.66 -4.48
N GLY A 70 0.25 12.35 -4.28
CA GLY A 70 -0.73 11.36 -4.70
C GLY A 70 -1.70 10.91 -3.60
N ASN A 71 -1.70 11.51 -2.42
CA ASN A 71 -2.49 11.07 -1.26
C ASN A 71 -2.37 9.56 -0.95
N LEU A 72 -1.25 8.93 -1.32
CA LEU A 72 -1.11 7.47 -1.26
C LEU A 72 -1.24 6.92 0.16
N ALA A 73 -0.63 7.58 1.14
CA ALA A 73 -0.64 7.17 2.54
C ALA A 73 -2.04 7.25 3.17
N ASP A 74 -2.74 8.37 2.96
CA ASP A 74 -4.11 8.56 3.47
C ASP A 74 -5.07 7.57 2.80
N THR A 75 -4.97 7.43 1.47
CA THR A 75 -5.81 6.50 0.69
C THR A 75 -5.62 5.06 1.14
N GLU A 76 -4.37 4.60 1.29
CA GLU A 76 -4.07 3.24 1.74
C GLU A 76 -4.54 3.00 3.18
N THR A 77 -4.32 3.94 4.07
CA THR A 77 -4.77 3.84 5.46
C THR A 77 -6.30 3.77 5.55
N ARG A 78 -7.01 4.58 4.77
CA ARG A 78 -8.48 4.56 4.71
C ARG A 78 -9.00 3.28 4.05
N PHE A 79 -8.33 2.79 3.02
CA PHE A 79 -8.69 1.52 2.39
C PHE A 79 -8.74 0.40 3.43
N TYR A 80 -7.67 0.20 4.18
CA TYR A 80 -7.62 -0.85 5.19
C TYR A 80 -8.59 -0.65 6.35
N ARG A 81 -8.93 0.59 6.68
CA ARG A 81 -9.90 0.88 7.74
C ARG A 81 -11.35 0.77 7.30
N GLN A 82 -11.67 1.09 6.06
CA GLN A 82 -13.05 1.30 5.62
C GLN A 82 -13.51 0.30 4.57
N LEU A 83 -12.64 -0.18 3.69
CA LEU A 83 -12.99 -1.04 2.57
C LEU A 83 -12.53 -2.48 2.75
N ALA A 84 -11.30 -2.68 3.20
CA ALA A 84 -10.73 -4.01 3.38
C ALA A 84 -11.57 -4.95 4.27
N PRO A 85 -12.27 -4.50 5.33
CA PRO A 85 -13.13 -5.37 6.13
C PRO A 85 -14.31 -6.00 5.36
N GLU A 86 -14.69 -5.42 4.21
CA GLU A 86 -15.76 -5.94 3.34
C GLU A 86 -15.23 -6.86 2.23
N LEU A 87 -13.91 -7.05 2.16
CA LEU A 87 -13.24 -7.82 1.11
C LEU A 87 -12.64 -9.12 1.64
N THR A 88 -12.58 -10.12 0.77
CA THR A 88 -11.79 -11.33 0.98
C THR A 88 -10.52 -11.27 0.13
N GLY A 89 -9.47 -11.98 0.52
CA GLY A 89 -8.22 -12.03 -0.25
C GLY A 89 -7.34 -10.78 -0.12
N VAL A 90 -7.60 -9.95 0.89
CA VAL A 90 -6.71 -8.86 1.29
C VAL A 90 -6.13 -9.15 2.68
N PRO A 91 -4.89 -8.73 2.96
CA PRO A 91 -4.29 -8.93 4.29
C PRO A 91 -5.14 -8.29 5.39
N THR A 92 -5.28 -8.98 6.51
CA THR A 92 -5.94 -8.43 7.70
C THR A 92 -5.17 -7.21 8.20
N SER A 93 -5.86 -6.11 8.49
CA SER A 93 -5.26 -4.94 9.14
C SER A 93 -5.49 -5.01 10.64
N TYR A 94 -4.41 -5.07 11.41
CA TYR A 94 -4.45 -5.02 12.87
C TYR A 94 -4.55 -3.59 13.39
N GLY A 95 -4.13 -2.61 12.60
CA GLY A 95 -4.27 -1.22 12.94
C GLY A 95 -3.49 -0.28 12.03
N SER A 96 -3.85 0.99 12.14
CA SER A 96 -3.19 2.03 11.34
C SER A 96 -3.22 3.39 12.04
N ALA A 97 -2.24 4.22 11.73
CA ALA A 97 -2.21 5.64 12.08
C ALA A 97 -1.75 6.46 10.89
N PHE A 98 -2.34 7.64 10.73
CA PHE A 98 -1.94 8.62 9.73
C PHE A 98 -1.91 10.01 10.38
N ASP A 99 -0.86 10.75 10.11
CA ASP A 99 -0.69 12.13 10.55
C ASP A 99 -0.72 13.05 9.32
N PRO A 100 -1.82 13.80 9.11
CA PRO A 100 -1.98 14.66 7.93
C PRO A 100 -1.01 15.85 7.90
N TRP A 101 -0.41 16.21 9.04
CA TRP A 101 0.54 17.34 9.10
C TRP A 101 1.93 16.96 8.63
N THR A 102 2.31 15.71 8.80
CA THR A 102 3.66 15.23 8.47
C THR A 102 3.68 14.20 7.34
N GLY A 103 2.51 13.77 6.85
CA GLY A 103 2.37 12.68 5.87
C GLY A 103 2.87 11.33 6.40
N ARG A 104 3.12 11.22 7.71
CA ARG A 104 3.60 9.97 8.31
C ARG A 104 2.44 9.03 8.54
N PHE A 105 2.67 7.79 8.26
CA PHE A 105 1.70 6.73 8.53
C PHE A 105 2.39 5.48 9.06
N VAL A 106 1.63 4.66 9.72
CA VAL A 106 1.96 3.29 10.09
C VAL A 106 0.74 2.44 9.77
N LEU A 107 0.97 1.34 9.09
CA LEU A 107 -0.03 0.35 8.77
C LEU A 107 0.50 -1.00 9.24
N VAL A 108 -0.24 -1.65 10.13
CA VAL A 108 0.11 -2.96 10.70
C VAL A 108 -0.80 -4.01 10.08
N LEU A 109 -0.23 -4.89 9.29
CA LEU A 109 -0.93 -5.89 8.50
C LEU A 109 -0.55 -7.31 8.92
N GLU A 110 -1.36 -8.25 8.51
CA GLU A 110 -1.06 -9.66 8.51
C GLU A 110 0.25 -9.93 7.76
N ASP A 111 1.12 -10.74 8.37
CA ASP A 111 2.36 -11.19 7.75
C ASP A 111 2.09 -12.42 6.87
N LEU A 112 1.88 -12.18 5.59
CA LEU A 112 1.63 -13.25 4.61
C LEU A 112 2.85 -14.16 4.37
N ALA A 113 4.03 -13.79 4.87
CA ALA A 113 5.23 -14.62 4.82
C ALA A 113 5.49 -15.38 6.15
N ASP A 114 4.54 -15.36 7.08
CA ASP A 114 4.61 -16.17 8.30
C ASP A 114 4.61 -17.65 7.91
N PRO A 115 5.61 -18.46 8.33
CA PRO A 115 5.66 -19.89 8.05
C PRO A 115 4.47 -20.69 8.58
N CYS A 116 3.77 -20.15 9.59
CA CYS A 116 2.58 -20.76 10.19
C CYS A 116 1.27 -20.36 9.48
N ALA A 117 1.33 -19.35 8.60
CA ALA A 117 0.19 -18.94 7.80
C ALA A 117 -0.01 -19.86 6.57
N PRO A 118 -1.17 -19.83 5.92
CA PRO A 118 -1.33 -20.48 4.62
C PRO A 118 -0.27 -20.00 3.64
N PRO A 119 0.29 -20.88 2.80
CA PRO A 119 1.36 -20.52 1.89
C PRO A 119 0.90 -19.42 0.93
N CYS A 120 1.69 -18.35 0.86
CA CYS A 120 1.48 -17.22 -0.03
C CYS A 120 2.69 -17.11 -0.97
N GLU A 121 2.42 -16.95 -2.26
CA GLU A 121 3.46 -16.74 -3.26
C GLU A 121 3.66 -15.24 -3.51
N PHE A 122 4.93 -14.84 -3.58
CA PHE A 122 5.34 -13.47 -3.87
C PHE A 122 6.02 -13.43 -5.23
N PRO A 123 5.26 -13.32 -6.35
CA PRO A 123 5.86 -13.24 -7.66
C PRO A 123 6.67 -11.95 -7.78
N ASP A 124 7.84 -12.04 -8.38
CA ASP A 124 8.63 -10.86 -8.70
C ASP A 124 8.21 -10.25 -10.05
N THR A 125 8.61 -9.00 -10.27
CA THR A 125 8.28 -8.27 -11.50
C THR A 125 9.10 -8.67 -12.72
N LEU A 126 10.11 -9.53 -12.55
CA LEU A 126 11.02 -9.97 -13.61
C LEU A 126 10.53 -11.24 -14.28
N HIS A 127 9.63 -11.98 -13.64
CA HIS A 127 9.08 -13.22 -14.16
C HIS A 127 7.64 -13.03 -14.62
N PRO A 128 7.28 -13.50 -15.82
CA PRO A 128 5.90 -13.39 -16.30
C PRO A 128 4.96 -14.22 -15.42
N ILE A 129 3.80 -13.65 -15.14
CA ILE A 129 2.70 -14.36 -14.47
C ILE A 129 2.04 -15.27 -15.50
N ASP A 130 1.80 -16.53 -15.14
CA ASP A 130 1.05 -17.47 -15.98
C ASP A 130 -0.43 -17.05 -16.11
N PRO A 131 -1.16 -17.51 -17.14
CA PRO A 131 -2.55 -17.13 -17.38
C PRO A 131 -3.49 -17.48 -16.24
N ASP A 132 -3.29 -18.60 -15.53
CA ASP A 132 -4.17 -19.04 -14.45
C ASP A 132 -4.03 -18.11 -13.24
N ARG A 133 -2.81 -17.73 -12.90
CA ARG A 133 -2.54 -16.71 -11.85
C ARG A 133 -3.08 -15.34 -12.25
N ALA A 134 -2.95 -14.96 -13.51
CA ALA A 134 -3.54 -13.71 -14.00
C ALA A 134 -5.08 -13.74 -13.87
N ALA A 135 -5.72 -14.88 -14.14
CA ALA A 135 -7.15 -15.05 -13.94
C ALA A 135 -7.57 -14.84 -12.47
N LEU A 136 -6.82 -15.42 -11.52
CA LEU A 136 -7.09 -15.19 -10.07
C LEU A 136 -7.01 -13.71 -9.68
N VAL A 137 -6.04 -12.96 -10.22
CA VAL A 137 -5.96 -11.52 -9.98
C VAL A 137 -7.18 -10.79 -10.56
N VAL A 138 -7.60 -11.16 -11.76
CA VAL A 138 -8.81 -10.58 -12.39
C VAL A 138 -10.07 -10.90 -11.58
N GLU A 139 -10.19 -12.10 -11.02
CA GLU A 139 -11.31 -12.49 -10.16
C GLU A 139 -11.35 -11.65 -8.88
N LEU A 140 -10.19 -11.41 -8.22
CA LEU A 140 -10.09 -10.52 -7.06
C LEU A 140 -10.51 -9.09 -7.41
N LEU A 141 -10.08 -8.56 -8.55
CA LEU A 141 -10.50 -7.24 -9.03
C LEU A 141 -11.99 -7.18 -9.33
N ALA A 142 -12.55 -8.22 -9.95
CA ALA A 142 -13.99 -8.32 -10.21
C ALA A 142 -14.79 -8.36 -8.90
N GLN A 143 -14.31 -9.06 -7.88
CA GLN A 143 -14.93 -9.09 -6.56
C GLN A 143 -14.88 -7.71 -5.88
N LEU A 144 -13.75 -7.02 -5.92
CA LEU A 144 -13.61 -5.64 -5.44
C LEU A 144 -14.63 -4.73 -6.12
N HIS A 145 -14.69 -4.74 -7.46
CA HIS A 145 -15.62 -3.92 -8.21
C HIS A 145 -17.09 -4.26 -7.88
N ARG A 146 -17.43 -5.55 -7.77
CA ARG A 146 -18.78 -5.97 -7.41
C ARG A 146 -19.21 -5.49 -6.03
N THR A 147 -18.30 -5.57 -5.04
CA THR A 147 -18.58 -5.16 -3.66
C THR A 147 -18.88 -3.67 -3.57
N PHE A 148 -18.19 -2.84 -4.35
CA PHE A 148 -18.35 -1.39 -4.30
C PHE A 148 -19.08 -0.79 -5.51
N TRP A 149 -19.70 -1.63 -6.37
CA TRP A 149 -20.43 -1.15 -7.54
C TRP A 149 -21.57 -0.22 -7.15
N GLY A 150 -21.61 0.96 -7.75
CA GLY A 150 -22.63 1.97 -7.47
C GLY A 150 -22.52 2.66 -6.10
N ARG A 151 -21.50 2.34 -5.29
CA ARG A 151 -21.28 2.94 -3.96
C ARG A 151 -20.36 4.15 -3.97
N LEU A 152 -19.63 4.36 -5.08
CA LEU A 152 -18.76 5.52 -5.22
C LEU A 152 -19.60 6.80 -5.40
N PRO A 153 -19.19 7.93 -4.80
CA PRO A 153 -19.89 9.18 -4.97
C PRO A 153 -19.77 9.69 -6.42
N GLN A 154 -20.81 10.38 -6.89
CA GLN A 154 -20.80 10.97 -8.23
C GLN A 154 -19.80 12.13 -8.36
N ALA A 155 -19.44 12.77 -7.25
CA ALA A 155 -18.44 13.82 -7.20
C ALA A 155 -17.38 13.50 -6.15
N ALA A 156 -16.10 13.71 -6.50
CA ALA A 156 -14.99 13.58 -5.58
C ALA A 156 -15.17 14.49 -4.35
N GLY A 157 -14.76 14.01 -3.19
CA GLY A 157 -14.86 14.74 -1.93
C GLY A 157 -16.25 14.69 -1.26
N THR A 158 -17.24 14.02 -1.86
CA THR A 158 -18.60 13.93 -1.32
C THR A 158 -18.90 12.55 -0.75
N GLY A 159 -19.62 12.51 0.38
CA GLY A 159 -20.05 11.26 1.01
C GLY A 159 -18.92 10.46 1.68
N PRO A 160 -19.25 9.28 2.25
CA PRO A 160 -18.32 8.47 3.03
C PRO A 160 -17.10 7.97 2.24
N LEU A 161 -17.26 7.73 0.92
CA LEU A 161 -16.19 7.28 0.02
C LEU A 161 -15.65 8.39 -0.88
N GLY A 162 -15.92 9.66 -0.54
CA GLY A 162 -15.44 10.83 -1.31
C GLY A 162 -13.93 10.97 -1.36
N TRP A 163 -13.22 10.28 -0.50
CA TRP A 163 -11.76 10.22 -0.47
C TRP A 163 -11.16 9.25 -1.48
N VAL A 164 -11.97 8.36 -2.07
CA VAL A 164 -11.48 7.40 -3.06
C VAL A 164 -10.92 8.17 -4.24
N TYR A 165 -9.69 7.82 -4.60
CA TYR A 165 -8.95 8.48 -5.67
C TYR A 165 -9.73 8.45 -6.98
N SER A 166 -9.77 9.59 -7.63
CA SER A 166 -10.25 9.75 -8.99
C SER A 166 -9.20 10.49 -9.82
N ALA A 167 -8.68 9.85 -10.84
CA ALA A 167 -7.66 10.44 -11.71
C ALA A 167 -8.13 11.75 -12.37
N SER A 168 -9.44 11.89 -12.61
CA SER A 168 -10.02 13.11 -13.19
C SER A 168 -10.12 14.29 -12.22
N ALA A 169 -10.08 14.03 -10.92
CA ALA A 169 -10.20 15.03 -9.86
C ALA A 169 -8.87 15.37 -9.18
N ASP A 170 -7.81 14.63 -9.49
CA ASP A 170 -6.52 14.82 -8.86
C ASP A 170 -5.65 15.80 -9.65
N SER A 171 -5.22 16.87 -8.97
CA SER A 171 -4.30 17.86 -9.56
C SER A 171 -2.93 17.24 -9.91
N ALA A 172 -2.51 16.16 -9.22
CA ALA A 172 -1.30 15.43 -9.59
C ALA A 172 -1.42 14.72 -10.94
N SER A 173 -2.65 14.42 -11.39
CA SER A 173 -2.89 13.83 -12.72
C SER A 173 -2.40 14.74 -13.86
N LEU A 174 -2.39 16.05 -13.66
CA LEU A 174 -1.86 17.03 -14.63
C LEU A 174 -0.35 16.84 -14.88
N LEU A 175 0.38 16.37 -13.86
CA LEU A 175 1.82 16.09 -13.95
C LEU A 175 2.10 14.65 -14.41
N THR A 176 1.16 13.75 -14.28
CA THR A 176 1.35 12.32 -14.58
C THR A 176 1.61 12.09 -16.06
N ALA A 177 0.84 12.72 -16.95
CA ALA A 177 1.01 12.56 -18.41
C ALA A 177 2.40 12.97 -18.90
N PRO A 178 2.93 14.19 -18.60
CA PRO A 178 4.28 14.55 -19.00
C PRO A 178 5.38 13.69 -18.35
N LEU A 179 5.20 13.26 -17.09
CA LEU A 179 6.15 12.38 -16.43
C LEU A 179 6.16 10.98 -17.05
N LEU A 180 5.01 10.41 -17.37
CA LEU A 180 4.90 9.13 -18.08
C LEU A 180 5.52 9.20 -19.47
N ARG A 181 5.27 10.26 -20.23
CA ARG A 181 5.91 10.47 -21.55
C ARG A 181 7.43 10.49 -21.45
N THR A 182 7.96 11.26 -20.49
CA THR A 182 9.41 11.35 -20.27
C THR A 182 9.99 9.99 -19.84
N SER A 183 9.31 9.27 -18.97
CA SER A 183 9.73 7.94 -18.53
C SER A 183 9.68 6.92 -19.65
N ALA A 184 8.61 6.92 -20.46
CA ALA A 184 8.47 6.06 -21.63
C ALA A 184 9.56 6.33 -22.68
N GLN A 185 9.88 7.59 -22.94
CA GLN A 185 10.97 7.97 -23.84
C GLN A 185 12.33 7.48 -23.33
N ARG A 186 12.59 7.61 -22.02
CA ARG A 186 13.83 7.10 -21.41
C ARG A 186 13.91 5.57 -21.45
N MET A 187 12.79 4.89 -21.21
CA MET A 187 12.72 3.44 -21.33
C MET A 187 12.96 2.98 -22.77
N ALA A 188 12.31 3.62 -23.76
CA ALA A 188 12.52 3.29 -25.17
C ALA A 188 13.97 3.49 -25.63
N GLN A 189 14.69 4.46 -25.04
CA GLN A 189 16.12 4.68 -25.30
C GLN A 189 17.02 3.62 -24.65
N ARG A 190 16.59 2.99 -23.56
CA ARG A 190 17.37 1.99 -22.81
C ARG A 190 17.08 0.54 -23.21
N THR A 191 15.87 0.30 -23.66
CA THR A 191 15.41 -1.01 -24.12
C THR A 191 15.05 -0.82 -25.59
N GLU A 192 15.59 -1.62 -26.49
CA GLU A 192 15.20 -1.63 -27.90
C GLU A 192 13.75 -2.11 -28.09
N LEU A 193 12.81 -1.41 -27.41
CA LEU A 193 11.38 -1.68 -27.54
C LEU A 193 10.93 -1.35 -28.96
N PRO A 194 10.15 -2.20 -29.63
CA PRO A 194 9.58 -1.91 -30.93
C PRO A 194 8.80 -0.59 -30.89
N LEU A 195 9.04 0.27 -31.89
CA LEU A 195 8.41 1.59 -32.04
C LEU A 195 6.87 1.58 -31.91
N GLU A 196 6.24 0.49 -32.29
CA GLU A 196 4.79 0.28 -32.19
C GLU A 196 4.28 0.24 -30.74
N ARG A 197 5.06 -0.30 -29.80
CA ARG A 197 4.71 -0.29 -28.38
C ARG A 197 4.95 1.08 -27.73
N GLY A 198 5.90 1.85 -28.26
CA GLY A 198 6.14 3.21 -27.79
C GLY A 198 5.05 4.21 -28.19
N ARG A 199 4.32 3.99 -29.29
CA ARG A 199 3.18 4.81 -29.70
C ARG A 199 2.01 4.72 -28.73
N PHE A 200 1.66 3.53 -28.28
CA PHE A 200 0.55 3.29 -27.36
C PHE A 200 0.70 4.01 -26.00
N ILE A 201 1.93 4.29 -25.58
CA ILE A 201 2.21 4.98 -24.32
C ILE A 201 2.21 6.53 -24.51
N ASN A 202 2.31 7.01 -25.76
CA ASN A 202 2.42 8.44 -26.09
C ASN A 202 1.11 9.07 -26.60
N GLU A 203 0.07 8.29 -26.90
CA GLU A 203 -1.29 8.70 -27.23
C GLU A 203 -2.18 8.74 -25.97
#